data_1dda968057a7a0107104257c5ea8bdbe
#
_entry.id   1dda968057a7a0107104257c5ea8bdbe
#
_cell.length_a   1.000
_cell.length_b   1.000
_cell.length_c   1.000
_cell.angle_alpha   90.00
_cell.angle_beta   90.00
_cell.angle_gamma   90.00
#
_symmetry.space_group_name_H-M   'P 1'
#
loop_
_entity.id
_entity.type
_entity.pdbx_description
1 polymer ?
#
loop_
_entity_poly.entity_id
_entity_poly.type
_entity_poly.pdbx_seq_one_letter_code
_entity_poly.pdbx_strand_id
1 'polypeptide(L)'
;MKQTLSALFLSFFTLYFSQNQLQVINAKNQKAVYNAAVYCVDDLLGKTDANGKLTFKTKCKKVEIFANNFEDKEVSVQKEMKVSLTPSKEKTGNIDKVILTDKSDAKALKILDEFNKNYKKNSPQALDSYQFKSYSKISIDVDQDSIADYQNFLAKRADSLAKIEKRTFKQKDKEKKDSLLGEDFVNATKESQFFLWEKATEHQFSQKYGDKTNILDSRMSGFPNPIYEALALNISYLNRIPRQLSPENRNIYRYYLSDTIEIDNRKTYLIKFKEITNKLKQNPRKYNGKIYIDAENYALKKLETSSKKQNEGSGTILWKPINNKWFLVSENLKVKMGDTRFETAKKDSVKKDEKQKFKTKKFGNFLYIKNQYFDFETNITQQKSDFSGYSLEVKNADGSLLSQYRTDSLSARESATYQKIDTLVKKADFEKRVSLITNLLKEISVIKCWILMF
;
A
#
# COMPACT_ATOMS: atom_id res chain seq x y z
N MET A 1 60.51 56.02 -18.88
CA MET A 1 59.04 55.82 -19.09
C MET A 1 58.89 54.38 -19.50
N LYS A 2 58.57 53.48 -18.58
CA LYS A 2 58.26 52.09 -18.83
C LYS A 2 56.77 51.89 -18.55
N GLN A 3 56.00 51.63 -19.58
CA GLN A 3 54.59 51.25 -19.45
C GLN A 3 54.55 49.73 -19.18
N THR A 4 54.10 49.35 -18.01
CA THR A 4 53.79 47.99 -17.66
C THR A 4 52.35 47.72 -18.06
N LEU A 5 52.19 46.85 -19.09
CA LEU A 5 50.92 46.30 -19.55
C LEU A 5 50.46 45.27 -18.55
N SER A 6 49.44 45.61 -17.76
CA SER A 6 48.83 44.65 -16.82
C SER A 6 47.79 43.85 -17.56
N ALA A 7 48.11 42.60 -17.92
CA ALA A 7 47.16 41.67 -18.51
C ALA A 7 46.22 41.17 -17.42
N LEU A 8 44.99 41.69 -17.44
CA LEU A 8 43.90 41.22 -16.60
C LEU A 8 43.39 39.87 -17.14
N PHE A 9 43.87 38.78 -16.55
CA PHE A 9 43.33 37.46 -16.81
C PHE A 9 41.95 37.36 -16.18
N LEU A 10 40.91 37.63 -16.98
CA LEU A 10 39.53 37.30 -16.60
C LEU A 10 39.40 35.78 -16.69
N SER A 11 39.62 35.08 -15.57
CA SER A 11 39.25 33.68 -15.43
C SER A 11 37.73 33.58 -15.36
N PHE A 12 37.13 33.30 -16.50
CA PHE A 12 35.75 32.84 -16.56
C PHE A 12 35.68 31.53 -15.80
N PHE A 13 35.31 31.59 -14.54
CA PHE A 13 34.78 30.43 -13.81
C PHE A 13 33.43 30.08 -14.44
N THR A 14 33.45 29.31 -15.50
CA THR A 14 32.28 28.59 -15.98
C THR A 14 31.94 27.57 -14.88
N LEU A 15 30.95 27.91 -14.08
CA LEU A 15 30.30 26.96 -13.19
C LEU A 15 29.67 25.89 -14.12
N TYR A 16 30.41 24.83 -14.34
CA TYR A 16 29.89 23.60 -14.96
C TYR A 16 28.88 23.02 -14.00
N PHE A 17 27.64 23.49 -14.05
CA PHE A 17 26.53 22.74 -13.46
C PHE A 17 26.49 21.41 -14.23
N SER A 18 26.93 20.35 -13.58
CA SER A 18 26.92 18.99 -14.11
C SER A 18 25.50 18.67 -14.58
N GLN A 19 25.33 18.49 -15.90
CA GLN A 19 24.09 18.00 -16.48
C GLN A 19 24.06 16.49 -16.30
N ASN A 20 22.89 15.97 -15.91
CA ASN A 20 22.65 14.54 -15.81
C ASN A 20 22.17 14.03 -17.17
N GLN A 21 22.69 12.91 -17.62
CA GLN A 21 22.27 12.23 -18.85
C GLN A 21 21.53 10.95 -18.50
N LEU A 22 20.37 10.76 -19.09
CA LEU A 22 19.53 9.59 -18.92
C LEU A 22 19.26 8.94 -20.26
N GLN A 23 19.40 7.62 -20.33
CA GLN A 23 18.90 6.81 -21.43
C GLN A 23 17.87 5.83 -20.91
N VAL A 24 16.66 5.83 -21.46
CA VAL A 24 15.59 4.92 -21.12
C VAL A 24 15.39 3.90 -22.23
N ILE A 25 15.41 2.63 -21.86
CA ILE A 25 15.23 1.50 -22.77
C ILE A 25 14.14 0.56 -22.28
N ASN A 26 13.56 -0.21 -23.18
CA ASN A 26 12.63 -1.29 -22.86
C ASN A 26 13.39 -2.52 -22.37
N ALA A 27 13.08 -3.02 -21.19
CA ALA A 27 13.75 -4.17 -20.59
C ALA A 27 13.63 -5.47 -21.43
N LYS A 28 12.52 -5.63 -22.19
CA LYS A 28 12.26 -6.85 -22.98
C LYS A 28 13.02 -6.90 -24.31
N ASN A 29 13.11 -5.77 -25.04
CA ASN A 29 13.65 -5.74 -26.39
C ASN A 29 14.81 -4.75 -26.59
N GLN A 30 15.29 -4.10 -25.51
CA GLN A 30 16.39 -3.14 -25.48
C GLN A 30 16.20 -1.90 -26.39
N LYS A 31 15.03 -1.71 -26.99
CA LYS A 31 14.75 -0.53 -27.83
C LYS A 31 14.58 0.72 -26.95
N ALA A 32 14.93 1.87 -27.53
CA ALA A 32 14.76 3.17 -26.89
C ALA A 32 13.28 3.44 -26.55
N VAL A 33 13.01 4.00 -25.36
CA VAL A 33 11.68 4.42 -24.95
C VAL A 33 11.54 5.92 -25.19
N TYR A 34 10.80 6.27 -26.24
CA TYR A 34 10.49 7.65 -26.62
C TYR A 34 9.45 8.26 -25.68
N ASN A 35 9.57 9.57 -25.41
CA ASN A 35 8.60 10.36 -24.63
C ASN A 35 8.40 9.86 -23.19
N ALA A 36 9.39 9.20 -22.60
CA ALA A 36 9.38 8.88 -21.17
C ALA A 36 9.58 10.19 -20.38
N ALA A 37 8.63 10.53 -19.53
CA ALA A 37 8.68 11.72 -18.70
C ALA A 37 9.47 11.46 -17.42
N VAL A 38 10.33 12.39 -17.03
CA VAL A 38 11.20 12.30 -15.86
C VAL A 38 10.81 13.40 -14.88
N TYR A 39 10.49 13.01 -13.65
CA TYR A 39 10.05 13.91 -12.60
C TYR A 39 11.02 13.93 -11.41
N CYS A 40 11.22 15.12 -10.86
CA CYS A 40 11.83 15.35 -9.56
C CYS A 40 10.71 15.71 -8.60
N VAL A 41 10.27 14.77 -7.81
CA VAL A 41 9.07 14.91 -6.96
C VAL A 41 7.84 15.20 -7.83
N ASP A 42 7.42 16.47 -8.00
CA ASP A 42 6.27 16.89 -8.82
C ASP A 42 6.69 17.76 -10.03
N ASP A 43 7.97 18.08 -10.13
CA ASP A 43 8.49 18.92 -11.21
C ASP A 43 8.93 18.07 -12.40
N LEU A 44 8.37 18.33 -13.58
CA LEU A 44 8.79 17.70 -14.83
C LEU A 44 10.16 18.24 -15.23
N LEU A 45 11.19 17.38 -15.22
CA LEU A 45 12.54 17.72 -15.66
C LEU A 45 12.69 17.67 -17.17
N GLY A 46 11.87 16.87 -17.84
CA GLY A 46 11.87 16.72 -19.28
C GLY A 46 11.36 15.36 -19.73
N LYS A 47 11.48 15.09 -21.05
CA LYS A 47 11.05 13.85 -21.69
C LYS A 47 12.14 13.31 -22.59
N THR A 48 12.22 12.00 -22.71
CA THR A 48 13.18 11.35 -23.59
C THR A 48 12.87 11.59 -25.06
N ASP A 49 13.93 11.78 -25.86
CA ASP A 49 13.87 11.90 -27.31
C ASP A 49 13.60 10.55 -28.02
N ALA A 50 13.67 10.54 -29.35
CA ALA A 50 13.48 9.33 -30.18
C ALA A 50 14.51 8.22 -29.87
N ASN A 51 15.67 8.57 -29.35
CA ASN A 51 16.73 7.65 -28.94
C ASN A 51 16.62 7.25 -27.46
N GLY A 52 15.53 7.64 -26.78
CA GLY A 52 15.32 7.41 -25.37
C GLY A 52 16.21 8.24 -24.45
N LYS A 53 16.83 9.34 -24.96
CA LYS A 53 17.76 10.16 -24.20
C LYS A 53 17.12 11.43 -23.68
N LEU A 54 17.54 11.85 -22.48
CA LEU A 54 17.18 13.11 -21.86
C LEU A 54 18.39 13.66 -21.11
N THR A 55 18.68 14.95 -21.33
CA THR A 55 19.65 15.70 -20.52
C THR A 55 18.90 16.68 -19.63
N PHE A 56 19.19 16.68 -18.34
CA PHE A 56 18.48 17.52 -17.37
C PHE A 56 19.40 17.95 -16.21
N LYS A 57 18.94 18.97 -15.47
CA LYS A 57 19.58 19.43 -14.25
C LYS A 57 18.61 19.24 -13.08
N THR A 58 19.06 18.69 -11.97
CA THR A 58 18.24 18.55 -10.77
C THR A 58 19.09 18.55 -9.51
N LYS A 59 18.45 18.96 -8.39
CA LYS A 59 18.98 18.80 -7.03
C LYS A 59 18.41 17.56 -6.34
N CYS A 60 17.50 16.84 -6.98
CA CYS A 60 16.91 15.64 -6.44
C CYS A 60 17.92 14.50 -6.37
N LYS A 61 17.89 13.75 -5.29
CA LYS A 61 18.68 12.51 -5.15
C LYS A 61 18.08 11.36 -5.95
N LYS A 62 16.78 11.42 -6.28
CA LYS A 62 16.04 10.42 -7.04
C LYS A 62 15.07 11.11 -8.00
N VAL A 63 14.80 10.45 -9.12
CA VAL A 63 13.83 10.86 -10.13
C VAL A 63 12.90 9.70 -10.45
N GLU A 64 11.66 10.02 -10.79
CA GLU A 64 10.66 9.06 -11.26
C GLU A 64 10.55 9.14 -12.78
N ILE A 65 10.44 7.96 -13.41
CA ILE A 65 10.33 7.84 -14.86
C ILE A 65 8.99 7.18 -15.19
N PHE A 66 8.20 7.88 -16.00
CA PHE A 66 6.90 7.45 -16.51
C PHE A 66 6.94 7.29 -18.01
N ALA A 67 6.46 6.16 -18.51
CA ALA A 67 6.27 5.96 -19.94
C ALA A 67 5.00 5.14 -20.19
N ASN A 68 4.33 5.40 -21.32
CA ASN A 68 3.16 4.62 -21.71
C ASN A 68 3.53 3.15 -21.90
N ASN A 69 2.66 2.25 -21.42
CA ASN A 69 2.83 0.81 -21.55
C ASN A 69 4.02 0.24 -20.77
N PHE A 70 4.54 0.98 -19.81
CA PHE A 70 5.62 0.56 -18.92
C PHE A 70 5.23 0.77 -17.46
N GLU A 71 5.83 -0.03 -16.60
CA GLU A 71 5.77 0.18 -15.16
C GLU A 71 6.60 1.41 -14.78
N ASP A 72 6.07 2.20 -13.84
CA ASP A 72 6.75 3.40 -13.36
C ASP A 72 8.00 3.01 -12.56
N LYS A 73 9.10 3.77 -12.70
CA LYS A 73 10.37 3.43 -12.04
C LYS A 73 11.02 4.64 -11.38
N GLU A 74 11.35 4.49 -10.10
CA GLU A 74 12.17 5.45 -9.35
C GLU A 74 13.65 5.05 -9.44
N VAL A 75 14.53 6.00 -9.77
CA VAL A 75 15.98 5.77 -9.88
C VAL A 75 16.78 6.86 -9.15
N SER A 76 17.93 6.49 -8.58
CA SER A 76 18.86 7.45 -7.99
C SER A 76 19.57 8.24 -9.09
N VAL A 77 19.68 9.56 -8.90
CA VAL A 77 20.32 10.44 -9.86
C VAL A 77 21.83 10.25 -9.86
N GLN A 78 22.38 9.99 -11.03
CA GLN A 78 23.81 9.91 -11.32
C GLN A 78 24.12 10.77 -12.56
N LYS A 79 25.40 11.05 -12.81
CA LYS A 79 25.82 11.87 -13.96
C LYS A 79 25.39 11.23 -15.28
N GLU A 80 25.52 9.91 -15.37
CA GLU A 80 25.07 9.10 -16.51
C GLU A 80 24.20 7.95 -15.98
N MET A 81 23.04 7.75 -16.59
CA MET A 81 22.06 6.73 -16.18
C MET A 81 21.52 6.00 -17.39
N LYS A 82 21.56 4.68 -17.34
CA LYS A 82 20.82 3.82 -18.29
C LYS A 82 19.74 3.07 -17.52
N VAL A 83 18.48 3.29 -17.84
CA VAL A 83 17.34 2.76 -17.12
C VAL A 83 16.51 1.87 -18.03
N SER A 84 16.31 0.62 -17.62
CA SER A 84 15.41 -0.30 -18.29
C SER A 84 14.03 -0.24 -17.64
N LEU A 85 12.99 0.05 -18.44
CA LEU A 85 11.59 -0.01 -18.00
C LEU A 85 10.97 -1.35 -18.39
N THR A 86 10.25 -1.95 -17.46
CA THR A 86 9.50 -3.18 -17.68
C THR A 86 8.19 -2.85 -18.41
N PRO A 87 7.87 -3.52 -19.54
CA PRO A 87 6.56 -3.37 -20.17
C PRO A 87 5.45 -3.77 -19.19
N SER A 88 4.37 -2.99 -19.14
CA SER A 88 3.18 -3.34 -18.38
C SER A 88 2.57 -4.64 -18.92
N LYS A 89 2.10 -5.53 -18.03
CA LYS A 89 1.44 -6.78 -18.41
C LYS A 89 0.03 -6.60 -18.97
N GLU A 90 -0.51 -5.38 -18.87
CA GLU A 90 -1.85 -5.05 -19.35
C GLU A 90 -1.84 -4.93 -20.87
N LYS A 91 -2.80 -5.59 -21.55
CA LYS A 91 -2.98 -5.48 -23.02
C LYS A 91 -3.42 -4.03 -23.35
N THR A 92 -2.67 -3.37 -24.19
CA THR A 92 -2.91 -1.98 -24.58
C THR A 92 -3.74 -1.88 -25.85
N GLY A 93 -4.77 -1.04 -25.84
CA GLY A 93 -5.43 -0.56 -27.04
C GLY A 93 -4.65 0.62 -27.66
N ASN A 94 -4.88 0.91 -28.94
CA ASN A 94 -4.27 2.07 -29.63
C ASN A 94 -4.69 3.38 -28.99
N ILE A 95 -3.74 4.13 -28.44
CA ILE A 95 -4.00 5.44 -27.84
C ILE A 95 -3.12 6.51 -28.44
N ASP A 96 -3.74 7.67 -28.61
CA ASP A 96 -3.06 8.94 -28.84
C ASP A 96 -2.00 9.17 -27.73
N LYS A 97 -0.84 9.69 -28.13
CA LYS A 97 0.31 9.96 -27.24
C LYS A 97 -0.14 10.65 -25.95
N VAL A 98 -0.04 9.99 -24.82
CA VAL A 98 -0.23 10.64 -23.53
C VAL A 98 0.96 11.55 -23.27
N ILE A 99 0.71 12.84 -23.27
CA ILE A 99 1.69 13.85 -22.91
C ILE A 99 1.56 14.05 -21.41
N LEU A 100 2.50 13.50 -20.63
CA LEU A 100 2.60 13.79 -19.20
C LEU A 100 3.06 15.25 -19.04
N THR A 101 2.19 16.07 -18.48
CA THR A 101 2.45 17.50 -18.18
C THR A 101 2.51 17.67 -16.67
N ASP A 102 2.92 18.84 -16.21
CA ASP A 102 2.83 19.25 -14.79
C ASP A 102 1.36 19.46 -14.32
N LYS A 103 0.40 19.39 -15.26
CA LYS A 103 -1.03 19.52 -15.00
C LYS A 103 -1.75 18.20 -15.28
N SER A 104 -2.91 18.03 -14.67
CA SER A 104 -3.80 16.90 -14.96
C SER A 104 -4.28 16.96 -16.42
N ASP A 105 -4.42 15.78 -17.02
CA ASP A 105 -5.00 15.63 -18.35
C ASP A 105 -6.50 15.98 -18.33
N ALA A 106 -6.94 16.87 -19.21
CA ALA A 106 -8.33 17.28 -19.33
C ALA A 106 -9.27 16.11 -19.68
N LYS A 107 -8.82 15.14 -20.48
CA LYS A 107 -9.60 13.94 -20.80
C LYS A 107 -9.79 13.07 -19.55
N ALA A 108 -8.75 12.86 -18.75
CA ALA A 108 -8.84 12.13 -17.49
C ALA A 108 -9.81 12.79 -16.51
N LEU A 109 -9.72 14.12 -16.35
CA LEU A 109 -10.63 14.87 -15.48
C LEU A 109 -12.09 14.73 -15.94
N LYS A 110 -12.36 14.84 -17.25
CA LYS A 110 -13.72 14.66 -17.80
C LYS A 110 -14.27 13.27 -17.49
N ILE A 111 -13.47 12.21 -17.63
CA ILE A 111 -13.90 10.84 -17.30
C ILE A 111 -14.22 10.72 -15.81
N LEU A 112 -13.42 11.32 -14.94
CA LEU A 112 -13.67 11.31 -13.50
C LEU A 112 -14.91 12.14 -13.12
N ASP A 113 -15.22 13.20 -13.85
CA ASP A 113 -16.45 13.99 -13.66
C ASP A 113 -17.67 13.18 -14.09
N GLU A 114 -17.61 12.45 -15.22
CA GLU A 114 -18.65 11.52 -15.63
C GLU A 114 -18.84 10.38 -14.62
N PHE A 115 -17.75 9.83 -14.04
CA PHE A 115 -17.84 8.88 -12.94
C PHE A 115 -18.68 9.47 -11.79
N ASN A 116 -18.36 10.67 -11.32
CA ASN A 116 -19.07 11.28 -10.19
C ASN A 116 -20.56 11.53 -10.49
N LYS A 117 -20.89 11.98 -11.71
CA LYS A 117 -22.29 12.15 -12.14
C LYS A 117 -23.08 10.84 -12.13
N ASN A 118 -22.42 9.74 -12.55
CA ASN A 118 -23.08 8.44 -12.68
C ASN A 118 -22.95 7.57 -11.41
N TYR A 119 -22.19 7.99 -10.39
CA TYR A 119 -21.91 7.18 -9.21
C TYR A 119 -23.17 6.65 -8.53
N LYS A 120 -24.12 7.53 -8.21
CA LYS A 120 -25.39 7.15 -7.55
C LYS A 120 -26.19 6.16 -8.40
N LYS A 121 -26.28 6.39 -9.71
CA LYS A 121 -27.00 5.50 -10.65
C LYS A 121 -26.36 4.12 -10.73
N ASN A 122 -25.04 4.05 -10.69
CA ASN A 122 -24.27 2.80 -10.78
C ASN A 122 -24.15 2.07 -9.43
N SER A 123 -24.38 2.76 -8.32
CA SER A 123 -24.26 2.20 -6.97
C SER A 123 -25.37 1.17 -6.70
N PRO A 124 -25.08 0.12 -5.90
CA PRO A 124 -26.11 -0.80 -5.39
C PRO A 124 -27.23 -0.10 -4.63
N GLN A 125 -26.94 1.04 -3.99
CA GLN A 125 -27.94 1.85 -3.27
C GLN A 125 -29.06 2.41 -4.16
N ALA A 126 -28.93 2.31 -5.49
CA ALA A 126 -30.00 2.65 -6.42
C ALA A 126 -31.00 1.50 -6.65
N LEU A 127 -30.78 0.33 -6.03
CA LEU A 127 -31.74 -0.79 -6.01
C LEU A 127 -32.73 -0.62 -4.86
N ASP A 128 -33.93 -1.16 -5.01
CA ASP A 128 -34.94 -1.16 -3.95
C ASP A 128 -34.48 -2.00 -2.75
N SER A 129 -33.82 -3.12 -3.04
CA SER A 129 -33.25 -4.01 -2.03
C SER A 129 -32.10 -4.85 -2.58
N TYR A 130 -31.20 -5.22 -1.71
CA TYR A 130 -30.16 -6.23 -1.98
C TYR A 130 -29.65 -6.85 -0.69
N GLN A 131 -29.01 -8.00 -0.83
CA GLN A 131 -28.22 -8.61 0.22
C GLN A 131 -26.95 -9.25 -0.36
N PHE A 132 -25.97 -9.43 0.48
CA PHE A 132 -24.74 -10.17 0.17
C PHE A 132 -24.06 -10.63 1.46
N LYS A 133 -23.16 -11.60 1.32
CA LYS A 133 -22.27 -12.00 2.40
C LYS A 133 -20.89 -11.43 2.20
N SER A 134 -20.16 -11.27 3.30
CA SER A 134 -18.74 -10.92 3.23
C SER A 134 -17.91 -11.73 4.20
N TYR A 135 -16.66 -11.92 3.82
CA TYR A 135 -15.62 -12.45 4.68
C TYR A 135 -14.47 -11.46 4.78
N SER A 136 -14.09 -11.13 5.99
CA SER A 136 -13.01 -10.20 6.30
C SER A 136 -11.90 -10.91 7.06
N LYS A 137 -10.66 -10.74 6.63
CA LYS A 137 -9.46 -11.21 7.33
C LYS A 137 -8.54 -10.02 7.56
N ILE A 138 -8.25 -9.73 8.82
CA ILE A 138 -7.37 -8.66 9.26
C ILE A 138 -6.22 -9.31 10.02
N SER A 139 -4.99 -9.03 9.61
CA SER A 139 -3.82 -9.55 10.30
C SER A 139 -2.73 -8.50 10.46
N ILE A 140 -1.92 -8.66 11.50
CA ILE A 140 -0.70 -7.88 11.71
C ILE A 140 0.47 -8.84 11.63
N ASP A 141 1.41 -8.51 10.76
CA ASP A 141 2.58 -9.34 10.52
C ASP A 141 3.79 -8.49 10.16
N VAL A 142 4.96 -9.09 10.27
CA VAL A 142 6.20 -8.52 9.74
C VAL A 142 6.28 -8.83 8.25
N ASP A 143 6.84 -7.91 7.49
CA ASP A 143 7.15 -8.16 6.08
C ASP A 143 8.13 -9.32 5.95
N GLN A 144 7.70 -10.43 5.33
CA GLN A 144 8.48 -11.67 5.27
C GLN A 144 9.77 -11.52 4.45
N ASP A 145 9.77 -10.64 3.45
CA ASP A 145 11.00 -10.30 2.69
C ASP A 145 12.03 -9.63 3.61
N SER A 146 11.56 -8.79 4.53
CA SER A 146 12.43 -8.15 5.54
C SER A 146 12.98 -9.16 6.53
N ILE A 147 12.26 -10.24 6.86
CA ILE A 147 12.73 -11.33 7.72
C ILE A 147 13.86 -12.10 7.03
N ALA A 148 13.69 -12.49 5.77
CA ALA A 148 14.73 -13.17 4.99
C ALA A 148 16.02 -12.34 4.91
N ASP A 149 15.90 -11.05 4.63
CA ASP A 149 17.01 -10.12 4.64
C ASP A 149 17.72 -10.03 6.00
N TYR A 150 16.96 -10.12 7.11
CA TYR A 150 17.56 -10.09 8.45
C TYR A 150 18.29 -11.36 8.80
N GLN A 151 17.81 -12.51 8.39
CA GLN A 151 18.53 -13.75 8.52
C GLN A 151 19.90 -13.69 7.84
N ASN A 152 19.91 -13.18 6.61
CA ASN A 152 21.16 -12.96 5.87
C ASN A 152 22.09 -11.96 6.60
N PHE A 153 21.52 -10.93 7.25
CA PHE A 153 22.30 -9.99 8.05
C PHE A 153 22.88 -10.66 9.31
N LEU A 154 22.10 -11.46 10.04
CA LEU A 154 22.57 -12.17 11.23
C LEU A 154 23.70 -13.15 10.87
N ALA A 155 23.55 -13.90 9.79
CA ALA A 155 24.59 -14.81 9.29
C ALA A 155 25.90 -14.05 8.97
N LYS A 156 25.81 -12.97 8.18
CA LYS A 156 26.98 -12.12 7.86
C LYS A 156 27.63 -11.50 9.10
N ARG A 157 26.81 -11.13 10.10
CA ARG A 157 27.29 -10.59 11.36
C ARG A 157 28.05 -11.65 12.15
N ALA A 158 27.51 -12.87 12.25
CA ALA A 158 28.18 -14.00 12.92
C ALA A 158 29.54 -14.29 12.30
N ASP A 159 29.62 -14.34 10.96
CA ASP A 159 30.85 -14.52 10.22
C ASP A 159 31.87 -13.40 10.47
N SER A 160 31.42 -12.16 10.50
CA SER A 160 32.26 -10.99 10.77
C SER A 160 32.81 -11.01 12.21
N LEU A 161 31.96 -11.40 13.16
CA LEU A 161 32.32 -11.50 14.58
C LEU A 161 33.29 -12.67 14.85
N ALA A 162 33.15 -13.76 14.12
CA ALA A 162 34.06 -14.90 14.22
C ALA A 162 35.50 -14.55 13.82
N LYS A 163 35.67 -13.56 12.92
CA LYS A 163 37.00 -13.11 12.42
C LYS A 163 37.72 -12.15 13.35
N ILE A 164 37.09 -11.65 14.42
CA ILE A 164 37.70 -10.71 15.38
C ILE A 164 38.32 -11.51 16.54
N GLU A 165 39.65 -11.66 16.54
CA GLU A 165 40.40 -12.51 17.52
C GLU A 165 40.42 -11.97 18.96
N LYS A 166 40.33 -10.65 19.16
CA LYS A 166 40.48 -10.01 20.50
C LYS A 166 39.17 -9.44 21.02
N ARG A 167 38.37 -10.28 21.69
CA ARG A 167 37.15 -9.84 22.38
C ARG A 167 37.17 -10.16 23.85
N THR A 168 36.69 -9.22 24.70
CA THR A 168 36.51 -9.49 26.12
C THR A 168 35.35 -10.46 26.35
N PHE A 169 35.37 -11.17 27.47
CA PHE A 169 34.29 -12.09 27.86
C PHE A 169 32.91 -11.40 27.89
N LYS A 170 32.83 -10.17 28.43
CA LYS A 170 31.61 -9.36 28.44
C LYS A 170 31.06 -9.04 27.04
N GLN A 171 31.93 -8.77 26.08
CA GLN A 171 31.52 -8.50 24.69
C GLN A 171 30.97 -9.76 24.04
N LYS A 172 31.58 -10.92 24.24
CA LYS A 172 31.12 -12.22 23.72
C LYS A 172 29.77 -12.62 24.31
N ASP A 173 29.56 -12.40 25.61
CA ASP A 173 28.28 -12.73 26.28
C ASP A 173 27.12 -11.83 25.80
N LYS A 174 27.37 -10.52 25.64
CA LYS A 174 26.41 -9.57 25.12
C LYS A 174 26.04 -9.87 23.66
N GLU A 175 27.02 -10.15 22.80
CA GLU A 175 26.79 -10.52 21.40
C GLU A 175 25.98 -11.81 21.26
N LYS A 176 26.26 -12.80 22.12
CA LYS A 176 25.47 -14.03 22.20
C LYS A 176 24.00 -13.77 22.58
N LYS A 177 23.75 -12.92 23.57
CA LYS A 177 22.38 -12.54 23.98
C LYS A 177 21.65 -11.79 22.87
N ASP A 178 22.29 -10.83 22.21
CA ASP A 178 21.70 -10.06 21.09
C ASP A 178 21.39 -10.97 19.89
N SER A 179 22.25 -11.96 19.61
CA SER A 179 22.02 -12.95 18.54
C SER A 179 20.84 -13.86 18.86
N LEU A 180 20.74 -14.37 20.09
CA LEU A 180 19.64 -15.21 20.53
C LEU A 180 18.29 -14.50 20.45
N LEU A 181 18.20 -13.26 20.93
CA LEU A 181 16.97 -12.45 20.80
C LEU A 181 16.55 -12.25 19.35
N GLY A 182 17.49 -12.02 18.47
CA GLY A 182 17.21 -11.88 17.03
C GLY A 182 16.72 -13.19 16.39
N GLU A 183 17.32 -14.31 16.74
CA GLU A 183 16.91 -15.64 16.27
C GLU A 183 15.55 -16.04 16.81
N ASP A 184 15.27 -15.82 18.09
CA ASP A 184 13.96 -16.08 18.70
C ASP A 184 12.84 -15.29 18.03
N PHE A 185 13.10 -14.00 17.73
CA PHE A 185 12.15 -13.19 17.01
C PHE A 185 11.90 -13.72 15.59
N VAL A 186 12.96 -14.04 14.85
CA VAL A 186 12.84 -14.60 13.51
C VAL A 186 12.05 -15.91 13.54
N ASN A 187 12.34 -16.79 14.49
CA ASN A 187 11.65 -18.06 14.63
C ASN A 187 10.16 -17.85 14.97
N ALA A 188 9.86 -16.95 15.90
CA ALA A 188 8.48 -16.60 16.25
C ALA A 188 7.69 -16.09 15.04
N THR A 189 8.28 -15.22 14.22
CA THR A 189 7.62 -14.67 13.02
C THR A 189 7.49 -15.67 11.87
N LYS A 190 8.33 -16.72 11.83
CA LYS A 190 8.16 -17.83 10.89
C LYS A 190 6.98 -18.72 11.24
N GLU A 191 6.72 -18.90 12.50
CA GLU A 191 5.74 -19.84 13.00
C GLU A 191 4.32 -19.27 13.11
N SER A 192 4.17 -17.97 13.35
CA SER A 192 2.88 -17.31 13.47
C SER A 192 2.95 -15.83 13.04
N GLN A 193 1.78 -15.24 12.83
CA GLN A 193 1.61 -13.79 12.72
C GLN A 193 1.50 -13.18 14.13
N PHE A 194 1.51 -11.84 14.23
CA PHE A 194 1.31 -11.17 15.52
C PHE A 194 -0.15 -11.08 15.95
N PHE A 195 -1.04 -11.04 14.97
CA PHE A 195 -2.47 -10.91 15.20
C PHE A 195 -3.24 -11.43 14.00
N LEU A 196 -4.39 -12.05 14.26
CA LEU A 196 -5.33 -12.51 13.26
C LEU A 196 -6.76 -12.31 13.76
N TRP A 197 -7.59 -11.69 12.92
CA TRP A 197 -9.01 -11.53 13.14
C TRP A 197 -9.76 -11.88 11.87
N GLU A 198 -10.71 -12.77 11.98
CA GLU A 198 -11.64 -13.16 10.92
C GLU A 198 -13.06 -12.77 11.30
N LYS A 199 -13.84 -12.37 10.31
CA LYS A 199 -15.26 -12.03 10.48
C LYS A 199 -16.04 -12.37 9.21
N ALA A 200 -17.14 -13.09 9.34
CA ALA A 200 -18.13 -13.32 8.31
C ALA A 200 -19.39 -12.51 8.62
N THR A 201 -19.94 -11.81 7.62
CA THR A 201 -21.13 -10.98 7.80
C THR A 201 -22.11 -11.19 6.67
N GLU A 202 -23.38 -10.92 6.96
CA GLU A 202 -24.45 -10.75 5.97
C GLU A 202 -24.93 -9.32 6.04
N HIS A 203 -25.00 -8.67 4.88
CA HIS A 203 -25.48 -7.31 4.73
C HIS A 203 -26.81 -7.32 3.99
N GLN A 204 -27.80 -6.63 4.54
CA GLN A 204 -29.10 -6.43 3.96
C GLN A 204 -29.38 -4.93 3.83
N PHE A 205 -29.88 -4.53 2.68
CA PHE A 205 -30.30 -3.17 2.39
C PHE A 205 -31.70 -3.14 1.85
N SER A 206 -32.51 -2.18 2.31
CA SER A 206 -33.80 -1.84 1.76
C SER A 206 -33.97 -0.34 1.75
N GLN A 207 -34.38 0.23 0.62
CA GLN A 207 -34.73 1.65 0.57
C GLN A 207 -35.83 2.00 1.57
N LYS A 208 -36.73 1.05 1.87
CA LYS A 208 -37.86 1.24 2.78
C LYS A 208 -37.48 1.04 4.25
N TYR A 209 -36.60 0.09 4.56
CA TYR A 209 -36.35 -0.35 5.93
C TYR A 209 -34.92 -0.03 6.41
N GLY A 210 -34.01 0.41 5.53
CA GLY A 210 -32.63 0.80 5.86
C GLY A 210 -31.61 -0.33 5.70
N ASP A 211 -30.54 -0.24 6.47
CA ASP A 211 -29.41 -1.17 6.45
C ASP A 211 -29.42 -2.06 7.69
N LYS A 212 -29.12 -3.35 7.52
CA LYS A 212 -28.85 -4.29 8.60
C LYS A 212 -27.65 -5.14 8.30
N THR A 213 -26.80 -5.35 9.30
CA THR A 213 -25.64 -6.22 9.24
C THR A 213 -25.73 -7.30 10.33
N ASN A 214 -25.71 -8.56 9.93
CA ASN A 214 -25.60 -9.69 10.82
C ASN A 214 -24.15 -10.20 10.80
N ILE A 215 -23.50 -10.29 11.95
CA ILE A 215 -22.22 -11.00 12.08
C ILE A 215 -22.56 -12.47 12.21
N LEU A 216 -22.26 -13.24 11.16
CA LEU A 216 -22.55 -14.65 11.07
C LEU A 216 -21.59 -15.46 11.95
N ASP A 217 -20.31 -15.02 11.97
CA ASP A 217 -19.29 -15.54 12.87
C ASP A 217 -18.08 -14.64 12.91
N SER A 218 -17.30 -14.72 14.00
CA SER A 218 -16.05 -13.98 14.15
C SER A 218 -15.10 -14.69 15.10
N ARG A 219 -13.79 -14.56 14.85
CA ARG A 219 -12.74 -15.01 15.78
C ARG A 219 -11.56 -14.05 15.74
N MET A 220 -11.13 -13.64 16.93
CA MET A 220 -9.97 -12.78 17.11
C MET A 220 -8.93 -13.50 17.96
N SER A 221 -7.68 -13.56 17.48
CA SER A 221 -6.58 -14.18 18.23
C SER A 221 -6.35 -13.48 19.58
N GLY A 222 -6.21 -14.25 20.64
CA GLY A 222 -6.07 -13.72 21.99
C GLY A 222 -7.36 -13.30 22.70
N PHE A 223 -8.51 -13.40 22.03
CA PHE A 223 -9.81 -12.98 22.57
C PHE A 223 -10.85 -14.08 22.38
N PRO A 224 -11.09 -14.89 23.42
CA PRO A 224 -12.12 -15.92 23.34
C PRO A 224 -13.53 -15.33 23.28
N ASN A 225 -13.73 -14.11 23.80
CA ASN A 225 -15.01 -13.41 23.75
C ASN A 225 -14.95 -12.26 22.75
N PRO A 226 -16.05 -12.00 22.02
CA PRO A 226 -16.08 -10.91 21.07
C PRO A 226 -15.96 -9.56 21.77
N ILE A 227 -15.19 -8.66 21.15
CA ILE A 227 -15.16 -7.25 21.53
C ILE A 227 -16.13 -6.52 20.62
N TYR A 228 -17.26 -6.07 21.15
CA TYR A 228 -18.34 -5.46 20.33
C TYR A 228 -17.87 -4.26 19.54
N GLU A 229 -16.99 -3.41 20.09
CA GLU A 229 -16.42 -2.27 19.38
C GLU A 229 -15.59 -2.70 18.18
N ALA A 230 -14.89 -3.84 18.29
CA ALA A 230 -14.16 -4.40 17.16
C ALA A 230 -15.13 -5.00 16.12
N LEU A 231 -16.17 -5.69 16.56
CA LEU A 231 -17.17 -6.25 15.62
C LEU A 231 -17.88 -5.16 14.80
N ALA A 232 -18.15 -4.01 15.40
CA ALA A 232 -18.72 -2.85 14.72
C ALA A 232 -17.73 -2.15 13.76
N LEU A 233 -16.43 -2.46 13.88
CA LEU A 233 -15.41 -1.86 13.03
C LEU A 233 -15.58 -2.34 11.58
N ASN A 234 -15.93 -1.43 10.68
CA ASN A 234 -16.01 -1.69 9.26
C ASN A 234 -14.87 -0.95 8.53
N ILE A 235 -13.84 -1.68 8.13
CA ILE A 235 -12.73 -1.16 7.34
C ILE A 235 -12.98 -1.58 5.90
N SER A 236 -13.77 -0.78 5.18
CA SER A 236 -14.17 -1.08 3.82
C SER A 236 -14.53 0.17 3.05
N TYR A 237 -14.40 0.10 1.72
CA TYR A 237 -14.91 1.10 0.78
C TYR A 237 -16.38 0.87 0.38
N LEU A 238 -17.06 -0.03 1.06
CA LEU A 238 -18.48 -0.28 0.80
C LEU A 238 -19.27 1.02 0.90
N ASN A 239 -20.03 1.34 -0.16
CA ASN A 239 -20.87 2.54 -0.29
C ASN A 239 -20.10 3.89 -0.15
N ARG A 240 -18.82 3.91 -0.49
CA ARG A 240 -17.98 5.10 -0.41
C ARG A 240 -17.25 5.39 -1.72
N ILE A 241 -17.12 6.66 -2.04
CA ILE A 241 -16.23 7.10 -3.13
C ILE A 241 -14.81 7.15 -2.59
N PRO A 242 -13.87 6.43 -3.22
CA PRO A 242 -12.47 6.56 -2.87
C PRO A 242 -11.98 8.01 -3.02
N ARG A 243 -11.13 8.45 -2.10
CA ARG A 243 -10.63 9.83 -2.05
C ARG A 243 -10.03 10.30 -3.37
N GLN A 244 -9.36 9.39 -4.09
CA GLN A 244 -8.73 9.67 -5.37
C GLN A 244 -9.73 10.04 -6.48
N LEU A 245 -11.01 9.70 -6.32
CA LEU A 245 -12.07 9.98 -7.28
C LEU A 245 -12.98 11.14 -6.83
N SER A 246 -12.92 11.52 -5.54
CA SER A 246 -13.75 12.59 -4.99
C SER A 246 -13.42 13.96 -5.60
N PRO A 247 -14.41 14.77 -6.01
CA PRO A 247 -14.22 16.11 -6.57
C PRO A 247 -13.44 17.05 -5.64
N GLU A 248 -13.65 16.95 -4.32
CA GLU A 248 -13.02 17.80 -3.32
C GLU A 248 -11.50 17.62 -3.26
N ASN A 249 -11.02 16.46 -3.70
CA ASN A 249 -9.61 16.10 -3.65
C ASN A 249 -8.88 16.26 -5.00
N ARG A 250 -9.53 16.83 -6.02
CA ARG A 250 -8.94 17.05 -7.35
C ARG A 250 -7.64 17.85 -7.32
N ASN A 251 -7.49 18.74 -6.38
CA ASN A 251 -6.31 19.58 -6.21
C ASN A 251 -5.13 18.86 -5.53
N ILE A 252 -5.37 17.65 -4.99
CA ILE A 252 -4.36 16.86 -4.27
C ILE A 252 -3.62 15.93 -5.23
N TYR A 253 -4.26 15.56 -6.34
CA TYR A 253 -3.73 14.58 -7.29
C TYR A 253 -3.52 15.19 -8.67
N ARG A 254 -2.61 14.57 -9.44
CA ARG A 254 -2.50 14.70 -10.89
C ARG A 254 -3.03 13.42 -11.53
N TYR A 255 -3.79 13.59 -12.61
CA TYR A 255 -4.42 12.48 -13.32
C TYR A 255 -4.01 12.48 -14.77
N TYR A 256 -3.73 11.29 -15.30
CA TYR A 256 -3.29 11.07 -16.67
C TYR A 256 -4.06 9.90 -17.26
N LEU A 257 -4.77 10.12 -18.37
CA LEU A 257 -5.36 9.03 -19.13
C LEU A 257 -4.21 8.26 -19.80
N SER A 258 -3.93 7.07 -19.28
CA SER A 258 -2.81 6.25 -19.73
C SER A 258 -3.20 5.40 -20.93
N ASP A 259 -4.41 4.82 -20.89
CA ASP A 259 -4.84 3.87 -21.91
C ASP A 259 -6.37 3.67 -21.89
N THR A 260 -6.88 2.99 -22.94
CA THR A 260 -8.19 2.35 -22.96
C THR A 260 -7.96 0.88 -23.25
N ILE A 261 -8.17 0.04 -22.26
CA ILE A 261 -7.91 -1.40 -22.29
C ILE A 261 -9.21 -2.18 -22.25
N GLU A 262 -9.15 -3.47 -22.53
CA GLU A 262 -10.28 -4.36 -22.38
C GLU A 262 -10.11 -5.23 -21.13
N ILE A 263 -11.11 -5.20 -20.22
CA ILE A 263 -11.18 -6.03 -19.03
C ILE A 263 -12.56 -6.68 -18.98
N ASP A 264 -12.63 -7.98 -18.85
CA ASP A 264 -13.88 -8.75 -18.83
C ASP A 264 -14.80 -8.40 -20.02
N ASN A 265 -14.25 -8.34 -21.25
CA ASN A 265 -14.91 -7.98 -22.51
C ASN A 265 -15.59 -6.57 -22.49
N ARG A 266 -15.11 -5.66 -21.65
CA ARG A 266 -15.61 -4.29 -21.55
C ARG A 266 -14.48 -3.29 -21.71
N LYS A 267 -14.68 -2.28 -22.57
CA LYS A 267 -13.73 -1.14 -22.67
C LYS A 267 -13.62 -0.44 -21.34
N THR A 268 -12.38 -0.14 -20.95
CA THR A 268 -12.07 0.42 -19.63
C THR A 268 -11.01 1.49 -19.79
N TYR A 269 -11.29 2.70 -19.31
CA TYR A 269 -10.31 3.78 -19.22
C TYR A 269 -9.32 3.50 -18.09
N LEU A 270 -8.04 3.53 -18.40
CA LEU A 270 -6.95 3.42 -17.43
C LEU A 270 -6.39 4.81 -17.14
N ILE A 271 -6.67 5.33 -15.95
CA ILE A 271 -6.18 6.62 -15.48
C ILE A 271 -5.11 6.38 -14.43
N LYS A 272 -3.90 6.87 -14.65
CA LYS A 272 -2.86 6.94 -13.62
C LYS A 272 -3.06 8.21 -12.79
N PHE A 273 -2.83 8.10 -11.50
CA PHE A 273 -2.83 9.26 -10.60
C PHE A 273 -1.57 9.31 -9.74
N LYS A 274 -1.21 10.53 -9.34
CA LYS A 274 -0.06 10.82 -8.49
C LYS A 274 -0.43 11.90 -7.48
N GLU A 275 -0.14 11.69 -6.21
CA GLU A 275 -0.37 12.68 -5.16
C GLU A 275 0.68 13.79 -5.21
N ILE A 276 0.24 15.06 -5.10
CA ILE A 276 1.10 16.25 -5.18
C ILE A 276 1.72 16.51 -3.81
N THR A 277 3.03 16.72 -3.79
CA THR A 277 3.86 16.77 -2.58
C THR A 277 3.51 17.87 -1.58
N ASN A 278 3.06 19.04 -2.07
CA ASN A 278 3.05 20.27 -1.26
C ASN A 278 1.72 20.59 -0.58
N LYS A 279 0.65 19.83 -0.81
CA LYS A 279 -0.69 20.20 -0.36
C LYS A 279 -1.21 19.44 0.86
N LEU A 280 -0.57 18.34 1.25
CA LEU A 280 -0.92 17.58 2.44
C LEU A 280 0.27 17.52 3.40
N LYS A 281 0.51 18.60 4.15
CA LYS A 281 1.53 18.63 5.21
C LYS A 281 1.36 17.54 6.28
N GLN A 282 0.16 16.96 6.38
CA GLN A 282 -0.19 15.98 7.40
C GLN A 282 -0.02 14.52 6.97
N ASN A 283 0.09 14.21 5.66
CA ASN A 283 0.30 12.85 5.20
C ASN A 283 1.73 12.63 4.70
N PRO A 284 2.60 11.98 5.49
CA PRO A 284 3.96 11.66 5.07
C PRO A 284 4.01 10.57 3.99
N ARG A 285 2.91 9.83 3.79
CA ARG A 285 2.79 8.76 2.79
C ARG A 285 2.11 9.30 1.56
N LYS A 286 2.83 9.29 0.45
CA LYS A 286 2.30 9.70 -0.85
C LYS A 286 1.91 8.47 -1.63
N TYR A 287 0.74 8.55 -2.24
CA TYR A 287 0.20 7.45 -3.00
C TYR A 287 0.12 7.80 -4.47
N ASN A 288 0.56 6.85 -5.26
CA ASN A 288 0.33 6.79 -6.70
C ASN A 288 -0.58 5.61 -6.98
N GLY A 289 -1.13 5.54 -8.17
CA GLY A 289 -1.90 4.37 -8.52
C GLY A 289 -2.59 4.48 -9.86
N LYS A 290 -3.54 3.57 -10.05
CA LYS A 290 -4.32 3.42 -11.26
C LYS A 290 -5.79 3.33 -10.92
N ILE A 291 -6.61 4.03 -11.68
CA ILE A 291 -8.07 4.03 -11.62
C ILE A 291 -8.56 3.41 -12.93
N TYR A 292 -9.43 2.43 -12.83
CA TYR A 292 -10.02 1.73 -13.96
C TYR A 292 -11.51 2.05 -14.01
N ILE A 293 -11.93 2.80 -15.04
CA ILE A 293 -13.31 3.25 -15.23
C ILE A 293 -13.92 2.55 -16.45
N ASP A 294 -15.08 1.95 -16.27
CA ASP A 294 -15.84 1.37 -17.37
C ASP A 294 -16.23 2.44 -18.39
N ALA A 295 -15.99 2.18 -19.67
CA ALA A 295 -16.22 3.19 -20.71
C ALA A 295 -17.69 3.36 -21.11
N GLU A 296 -18.56 2.40 -20.76
CA GLU A 296 -19.98 2.46 -21.13
C GLU A 296 -20.81 3.27 -20.13
N ASN A 297 -20.57 3.05 -18.84
CA ASN A 297 -21.39 3.65 -17.78
C ASN A 297 -20.58 4.49 -16.79
N TYR A 298 -19.27 4.65 -16.99
CA TYR A 298 -18.35 5.39 -16.15
C TYR A 298 -18.28 4.87 -14.70
N ALA A 299 -18.56 3.59 -14.47
CA ALA A 299 -18.44 3.01 -13.15
C ALA A 299 -16.99 2.65 -12.82
N LEU A 300 -16.64 2.67 -11.54
CA LEU A 300 -15.34 2.24 -11.06
C LEU A 300 -15.26 0.70 -11.11
N LYS A 301 -14.29 0.17 -11.83
CA LYS A 301 -14.02 -1.27 -11.91
C LYS A 301 -12.94 -1.70 -10.92
N LYS A 302 -11.85 -0.91 -10.84
CA LYS A 302 -10.69 -1.25 -10.03
C LYS A 302 -9.97 0.01 -9.60
N LEU A 303 -9.45 0.00 -8.39
CA LEU A 303 -8.52 0.99 -7.88
C LEU A 303 -7.26 0.28 -7.38
N GLU A 304 -6.11 0.67 -7.88
CA GLU A 304 -4.81 0.24 -7.38
C GLU A 304 -4.08 1.44 -6.78
N THR A 305 -3.54 1.27 -5.59
CA THR A 305 -2.77 2.29 -4.89
C THR A 305 -1.45 1.71 -4.40
N SER A 306 -0.40 2.50 -4.45
CA SER A 306 0.88 2.14 -3.86
C SER A 306 1.55 3.37 -3.26
N SER A 307 2.22 3.20 -2.12
CA SER A 307 3.00 4.27 -1.53
C SER A 307 4.27 4.53 -2.36
N LYS A 308 4.66 5.80 -2.51
CA LYS A 308 5.91 6.19 -3.18
C LYS A 308 7.16 5.67 -2.49
N LYS A 309 7.14 5.55 -1.17
CA LYS A 309 8.20 4.87 -0.46
C LYS A 309 7.89 3.38 -0.53
N GLN A 310 8.67 2.67 -1.29
CA GLN A 310 8.57 1.21 -1.40
C GLN A 310 8.31 0.60 -0.02
N ASN A 311 7.27 -0.25 0.08
CA ASN A 311 6.86 -0.97 1.29
C ASN A 311 6.22 -0.14 2.41
N GLU A 312 5.60 1.01 2.17
CA GLU A 312 4.79 1.69 3.20
C GLU A 312 3.29 1.39 3.11
N GLY A 313 2.81 0.91 1.98
CA GLY A 313 1.43 0.51 1.80
C GLY A 313 1.07 0.30 0.34
N SER A 314 0.06 -0.52 0.12
CA SER A 314 -0.56 -0.75 -1.19
C SER A 314 -2.01 -1.19 -1.01
N GLY A 315 -2.82 -1.01 -2.03
CA GLY A 315 -4.19 -1.45 -2.03
C GLY A 315 -4.67 -1.83 -3.43
N THR A 316 -5.50 -2.84 -3.50
CA THR A 316 -6.25 -3.22 -4.70
C THR A 316 -7.69 -3.43 -4.30
N ILE A 317 -8.59 -2.70 -4.95
CA ILE A 317 -10.02 -2.72 -4.68
C ILE A 317 -10.73 -2.98 -5.99
N LEU A 318 -11.68 -3.91 -6.00
CA LEU A 318 -12.33 -4.40 -7.20
C LEU A 318 -13.85 -4.32 -7.07
N TRP A 319 -14.50 -3.79 -8.11
CA TRP A 319 -15.95 -3.77 -8.28
C TRP A 319 -16.33 -4.60 -9.51
N LYS A 320 -17.51 -5.21 -9.45
CA LYS A 320 -18.08 -5.96 -10.58
C LYS A 320 -19.55 -5.57 -10.79
N PRO A 321 -20.02 -5.61 -12.05
CA PRO A 321 -21.44 -5.40 -12.33
C PRO A 321 -22.24 -6.63 -11.94
N ILE A 322 -23.27 -6.42 -11.13
CA ILE A 322 -24.25 -7.41 -10.73
C ILE A 322 -25.61 -6.76 -10.93
N ASN A 323 -26.45 -7.35 -11.78
CA ASN A 323 -27.76 -6.78 -12.13
C ASN A 323 -27.69 -5.27 -12.48
N ASN A 324 -26.75 -4.91 -13.38
CA ASN A 324 -26.49 -3.52 -13.84
C ASN A 324 -26.09 -2.51 -12.76
N LYS A 325 -25.71 -2.96 -11.56
CA LYS A 325 -25.15 -2.14 -10.50
C LYS A 325 -23.74 -2.65 -10.14
N TRP A 326 -22.86 -1.75 -9.73
CA TRP A 326 -21.48 -2.07 -9.46
C TRP A 326 -21.27 -2.31 -7.96
N PHE A 327 -21.13 -3.57 -7.63
CA PHE A 327 -20.88 -4.02 -6.27
C PHE A 327 -19.37 -4.12 -6.01
N LEU A 328 -18.96 -3.75 -4.81
CA LEU A 328 -17.64 -4.05 -4.29
C LEU A 328 -17.53 -5.56 -4.10
N VAL A 329 -16.49 -6.20 -4.68
CA VAL A 329 -16.32 -7.65 -4.60
C VAL A 329 -15.03 -8.07 -3.88
N SER A 330 -14.02 -7.21 -3.85
CA SER A 330 -12.84 -7.49 -3.03
C SER A 330 -12.03 -6.26 -2.69
N GLU A 331 -11.36 -6.31 -1.55
CA GLU A 331 -10.38 -5.33 -1.08
C GLU A 331 -9.18 -6.05 -0.51
N ASN A 332 -7.99 -5.71 -0.97
CA ASN A 332 -6.73 -6.20 -0.44
C ASN A 332 -5.86 -4.99 -0.12
N LEU A 333 -5.64 -4.73 1.16
CA LEU A 333 -4.89 -3.57 1.64
C LEU A 333 -3.70 -4.02 2.47
N LYS A 334 -2.56 -3.37 2.26
CA LYS A 334 -1.34 -3.51 3.07
C LYS A 334 -0.96 -2.14 3.58
N VAL A 335 -0.91 -1.94 4.89
CA VAL A 335 -0.62 -0.64 5.51
C VAL A 335 0.49 -0.79 6.53
N LYS A 336 1.57 -0.03 6.38
CA LYS A 336 2.66 -0.04 7.35
C LYS A 336 2.21 0.61 8.65
N MET A 337 2.29 -0.13 9.76
CA MET A 337 1.95 0.37 11.10
C MET A 337 3.14 1.02 11.80
N GLY A 338 4.35 0.53 11.53
CA GLY A 338 5.56 1.02 12.17
C GLY A 338 6.74 0.10 11.91
N ASP A 339 7.81 0.31 12.64
CA ASP A 339 9.01 -0.52 12.56
C ASP A 339 9.31 -1.14 13.92
N THR A 340 9.52 -2.45 13.97
CA THR A 340 10.18 -3.10 15.10
C THR A 340 11.67 -2.85 15.00
N ARG A 341 12.26 -2.32 16.08
CA ARG A 341 13.68 -2.01 16.17
C ARG A 341 14.31 -2.95 17.18
N PHE A 342 15.36 -3.63 16.76
CA PHE A 342 16.28 -4.25 17.70
C PHE A 342 17.40 -3.25 18.03
N GLU A 343 17.40 -2.72 19.24
CA GLU A 343 18.51 -1.91 19.73
C GLU A 343 19.69 -2.86 19.94
N THR A 344 20.66 -2.83 19.03
CA THR A 344 22.01 -3.30 19.39
C THR A 344 22.49 -2.36 20.48
N ALA A 345 22.92 -2.95 21.59
CA ALA A 345 23.32 -2.28 22.82
C ALA A 345 24.02 -0.93 22.59
N LYS A 346 23.58 0.09 23.38
CA LYS A 346 24.20 1.40 23.42
C LYS A 346 25.72 1.28 23.47
N LYS A 347 26.41 2.07 22.65
CA LYS A 347 27.84 2.30 22.74
C LYS A 347 28.23 2.73 24.16
N ASP A 348 28.67 1.81 24.98
CA ASP A 348 29.57 2.14 26.05
C ASP A 348 30.99 2.08 25.49
N SER A 349 31.54 3.28 25.34
CA SER A 349 32.97 3.60 25.21
C SER A 349 33.89 2.48 24.79
N VAL A 350 34.04 2.30 23.50
CA VAL A 350 35.26 1.70 22.91
C VAL A 350 35.97 2.81 22.14
N LYS A 351 37.27 2.88 22.36
CA LYS A 351 38.20 3.89 21.86
C LYS A 351 37.92 4.29 20.39
N LYS A 352 38.19 5.54 20.09
CA LYS A 352 37.87 6.32 18.89
C LYS A 352 38.27 5.77 17.51
N ASP A 353 38.91 4.62 17.42
CA ASP A 353 39.61 4.20 16.21
C ASP A 353 38.99 3.05 15.39
N GLU A 354 37.82 2.51 15.80
CA GLU A 354 37.14 1.53 14.96
C GLU A 354 35.66 1.91 14.77
N LYS A 355 35.39 2.73 13.75
CA LYS A 355 34.08 3.05 13.28
C LYS A 355 33.47 1.91 12.45
N GLN A 356 33.22 0.74 13.03
CA GLN A 356 32.22 -0.14 12.45
C GLN A 356 30.82 0.35 12.87
N LYS A 357 30.21 1.15 12.02
CA LYS A 357 28.79 1.54 12.13
C LYS A 357 27.90 0.32 11.87
N PHE A 358 27.56 -0.42 12.90
CA PHE A 358 26.48 -1.40 12.81
C PHE A 358 25.15 -0.64 12.59
N LYS A 359 24.61 -0.73 11.38
CA LYS A 359 23.30 -0.19 11.08
C LYS A 359 22.24 -1.03 11.80
N THR A 360 21.54 -0.45 12.75
CA THR A 360 20.33 -1.04 13.34
C THR A 360 19.36 -1.37 12.23
N LYS A 361 19.01 -2.65 12.03
CA LYS A 361 18.00 -3.02 11.05
C LYS A 361 16.63 -2.83 11.66
N LYS A 362 15.71 -2.30 10.85
CA LYS A 362 14.31 -2.07 11.19
C LYS A 362 13.46 -3.03 10.35
N PHE A 363 12.45 -3.62 10.99
CA PHE A 363 11.44 -4.45 10.32
C PHE A 363 10.15 -3.64 10.22
N GLY A 364 9.58 -3.60 9.04
CA GLY A 364 8.25 -3.06 8.88
C GLY A 364 7.20 -4.01 9.45
N ASN A 365 6.33 -3.51 10.33
CA ASN A 365 5.11 -4.18 10.72
C ASN A 365 3.97 -3.67 9.86
N PHE A 366 3.18 -4.58 9.33
CA PHE A 366 2.10 -4.26 8.43
C PHE A 366 0.76 -4.79 8.93
N LEU A 367 -0.26 -4.00 8.74
CA LEU A 367 -1.65 -4.41 8.78
C LEU A 367 -2.04 -4.88 7.38
N TYR A 368 -2.55 -6.10 7.31
CA TYR A 368 -3.13 -6.66 6.10
C TYR A 368 -4.64 -6.77 6.29
N ILE A 369 -5.40 -6.30 5.31
CA ILE A 369 -6.86 -6.37 5.31
C ILE A 369 -7.27 -7.02 3.99
N LYS A 370 -7.98 -8.12 4.08
CA LYS A 370 -8.58 -8.80 2.95
C LYS A 370 -10.08 -8.91 3.19
N ASN A 371 -10.87 -8.22 2.38
CA ASN A 371 -12.32 -8.34 2.36
C ASN A 371 -12.76 -8.97 1.04
N GLN A 372 -13.70 -9.90 1.13
CA GLN A 372 -14.34 -10.56 -0.01
C GLN A 372 -15.84 -10.48 0.16
N TYR A 373 -16.55 -10.19 -0.93
CA TYR A 373 -17.99 -10.04 -0.96
C TYR A 373 -18.56 -11.01 -1.99
N PHE A 374 -19.58 -11.76 -1.64
CA PHE A 374 -20.14 -12.84 -2.43
C PHE A 374 -21.61 -13.09 -2.09
N ASP A 375 -22.27 -14.05 -2.75
CA ASP A 375 -23.68 -14.38 -2.58
C ASP A 375 -24.59 -13.16 -2.72
N PHE A 376 -24.41 -12.41 -3.83
CA PHE A 376 -25.18 -11.22 -4.09
C PHE A 376 -26.57 -11.58 -4.59
N GLU A 377 -27.58 -11.02 -3.94
CA GLU A 377 -28.97 -11.08 -4.35
C GLU A 377 -29.55 -9.65 -4.43
N THR A 378 -30.36 -9.38 -5.45
CA THR A 378 -30.91 -8.05 -5.71
C THR A 378 -32.39 -8.09 -5.94
N ASN A 379 -33.10 -7.01 -5.63
CA ASN A 379 -34.56 -6.88 -5.77
C ASN A 379 -35.31 -8.00 -5.01
N ILE A 380 -34.82 -8.33 -3.83
CA ILE A 380 -35.39 -9.38 -2.97
C ILE A 380 -36.59 -8.85 -2.20
N THR A 381 -37.57 -9.73 -1.96
CA THR A 381 -38.71 -9.39 -1.08
C THR A 381 -38.25 -9.40 0.36
N GLN A 382 -38.37 -8.25 1.03
CA GLN A 382 -37.97 -8.07 2.43
C GLN A 382 -39.16 -7.60 3.26
N GLN A 383 -39.22 -8.04 4.51
CA GLN A 383 -40.24 -7.66 5.48
C GLN A 383 -39.66 -6.71 6.53
N LYS A 384 -40.53 -5.91 7.17
CA LYS A 384 -40.11 -5.02 8.28
C LYS A 384 -39.46 -5.81 9.43
N SER A 385 -39.88 -7.04 9.67
CA SER A 385 -39.32 -7.95 10.67
C SER A 385 -37.84 -8.24 10.44
N ASP A 386 -37.38 -8.31 9.18
CA ASP A 386 -35.99 -8.61 8.82
C ASP A 386 -35.04 -7.51 9.31
N PHE A 387 -35.56 -6.28 9.43
CA PHE A 387 -34.84 -5.08 9.89
C PHE A 387 -35.16 -4.69 11.34
N SER A 388 -35.90 -5.55 12.07
CA SER A 388 -36.19 -5.33 13.50
C SER A 388 -34.91 -5.49 14.34
N GLY A 389 -34.87 -4.87 15.51
CA GLY A 389 -33.73 -4.93 16.42
C GLY A 389 -32.62 -3.93 16.07
N TYR A 390 -31.37 -4.30 16.36
CA TYR A 390 -30.23 -3.44 16.10
C TYR A 390 -29.77 -3.54 14.63
N SER A 391 -29.22 -2.46 14.10
CA SER A 391 -28.63 -2.44 12.74
C SER A 391 -27.39 -3.34 12.62
N LEU A 392 -26.78 -3.71 13.73
CA LEU A 392 -25.70 -4.71 13.85
C LEU A 392 -26.12 -5.77 14.87
N GLU A 393 -26.23 -7.02 14.43
CA GLU A 393 -26.48 -8.16 15.29
C GLU A 393 -25.37 -9.20 15.20
N VAL A 394 -25.06 -9.88 16.30
CA VAL A 394 -24.06 -10.94 16.37
C VAL A 394 -24.79 -12.27 16.52
N LYS A 395 -24.65 -13.15 15.53
CA LYS A 395 -25.25 -14.50 15.56
C LYS A 395 -24.31 -15.50 16.21
N ASN A 396 -23.03 -15.46 15.85
CA ASN A 396 -21.97 -16.27 16.45
C ASN A 396 -20.65 -15.48 16.50
N ALA A 397 -19.76 -15.86 17.40
CA ALA A 397 -18.46 -15.19 17.57
C ALA A 397 -17.37 -16.11 18.18
N ASP A 398 -17.47 -17.42 17.98
CA ASP A 398 -16.49 -18.42 18.43
C ASP A 398 -15.58 -18.94 17.31
N GLY A 399 -15.86 -18.56 16.07
CA GLY A 399 -15.11 -18.95 14.88
C GLY A 399 -15.43 -20.33 14.32
N SER A 400 -16.44 -21.03 14.86
CA SER A 400 -16.80 -22.39 14.46
C SER A 400 -17.34 -22.48 13.04
N LEU A 401 -18.00 -21.42 12.54
CA LEU A 401 -18.61 -21.35 11.22
C LEU A 401 -17.73 -20.68 10.17
N LEU A 402 -16.61 -20.05 10.55
CA LEU A 402 -15.77 -19.26 9.63
C LEU A 402 -15.26 -20.07 8.44
N SER A 403 -15.02 -21.37 8.62
CA SER A 403 -14.55 -22.23 7.53
C SER A 403 -15.51 -22.28 6.32
N GLN A 404 -16.80 -22.05 6.53
CA GLN A 404 -17.83 -22.05 5.49
C GLN A 404 -17.79 -20.76 4.63
N TYR A 405 -17.22 -19.68 5.17
CA TYR A 405 -17.18 -18.36 4.53
C TYR A 405 -15.81 -18.02 3.97
N ARG A 406 -14.77 -18.76 4.33
CA ARG A 406 -13.41 -18.54 3.83
C ARG A 406 -13.35 -18.78 2.34
N THR A 407 -12.84 -17.83 1.59
CA THR A 407 -12.52 -17.99 0.16
C THR A 407 -11.22 -18.79 -0.05
N ASP A 408 -10.31 -18.73 0.93
CA ASP A 408 -9.06 -19.46 0.94
C ASP A 408 -8.84 -20.09 2.31
N SER A 409 -8.30 -21.30 2.38
CA SER A 409 -7.91 -21.94 3.63
C SER A 409 -6.85 -21.11 4.37
N LEU A 410 -6.87 -21.18 5.71
CA LEU A 410 -5.79 -20.58 6.49
C LEU A 410 -4.46 -21.28 6.21
N SER A 411 -3.41 -20.53 6.05
CA SER A 411 -2.05 -21.04 6.04
C SER A 411 -1.68 -21.63 7.41
N ALA A 412 -0.64 -22.47 7.44
CA ALA A 412 -0.14 -23.04 8.69
C ALA A 412 0.21 -21.95 9.72
N ARG A 413 0.81 -20.83 9.25
CA ARG A 413 1.14 -19.67 10.10
C ARG A 413 -0.10 -18.97 10.66
N GLU A 414 -1.14 -18.78 9.85
CA GLU A 414 -2.40 -18.17 10.29
C GLU A 414 -3.09 -19.07 11.33
N SER A 415 -3.15 -20.36 11.10
CA SER A 415 -3.72 -21.32 12.06
C SER A 415 -2.95 -21.35 13.38
N ALA A 416 -1.62 -21.37 13.31
CA ALA A 416 -0.75 -21.33 14.49
C ALA A 416 -0.89 -20.01 15.28
N THR A 417 -1.27 -18.91 14.60
CA THR A 417 -1.47 -17.61 15.25
C THR A 417 -2.54 -17.68 16.32
N TYR A 418 -3.68 -18.31 16.05
CA TYR A 418 -4.73 -18.48 17.06
C TYR A 418 -4.21 -19.22 18.29
N GLN A 419 -3.58 -20.38 18.09
CA GLN A 419 -3.11 -21.21 19.21
C GLN A 419 -2.05 -20.50 20.07
N LYS A 420 -1.07 -19.85 19.43
CA LYS A 420 0.03 -19.19 20.11
C LYS A 420 -0.41 -17.94 20.86
N ILE A 421 -1.16 -17.07 20.18
CA ILE A 421 -1.62 -15.82 20.80
C ILE A 421 -2.62 -16.10 21.91
N ASP A 422 -3.56 -17.04 21.72
CA ASP A 422 -4.50 -17.44 22.75
C ASP A 422 -3.78 -18.00 24.00
N THR A 423 -2.70 -18.76 23.79
CA THR A 423 -1.86 -19.27 24.90
C THR A 423 -1.09 -18.16 25.62
N LEU A 424 -0.51 -17.23 24.87
CA LEU A 424 0.22 -16.08 25.42
C LEU A 424 -0.70 -15.19 26.25
N VAL A 425 -1.89 -14.92 25.73
CA VAL A 425 -2.88 -14.08 26.39
C VAL A 425 -3.42 -14.74 27.66
N LYS A 426 -3.63 -16.07 27.69
CA LYS A 426 -4.00 -16.80 28.92
C LYS A 426 -2.95 -16.70 30.02
N LYS A 427 -1.65 -16.60 29.67
CA LYS A 427 -0.53 -16.45 30.60
C LYS A 427 -0.29 -15.02 31.07
N ALA A 428 -0.80 -14.02 30.33
CA ALA A 428 -0.59 -12.62 30.63
C ALA A 428 -1.63 -12.07 31.61
N ASP A 429 -1.25 -11.04 32.37
CA ASP A 429 -2.13 -10.37 33.31
C ASP A 429 -3.25 -9.62 32.58
N PHE A 430 -4.48 -9.66 33.11
CA PHE A 430 -5.68 -9.11 32.47
C PHE A 430 -5.56 -7.62 32.11
N GLU A 431 -4.96 -6.81 32.99
CA GLU A 431 -4.76 -5.39 32.74
C GLU A 431 -3.82 -5.11 31.55
N LYS A 432 -2.76 -5.90 31.41
CA LYS A 432 -1.87 -5.83 30.24
C LYS A 432 -2.56 -6.25 28.95
N ARG A 433 -3.53 -7.16 29.02
CA ARG A 433 -4.35 -7.60 27.87
C ARG A 433 -5.22 -6.45 27.37
N VAL A 434 -5.97 -5.80 28.27
CA VAL A 434 -6.85 -4.67 27.93
C VAL A 434 -6.06 -3.52 27.32
N SER A 435 -4.89 -3.18 27.89
CA SER A 435 -4.01 -2.15 27.37
C SER A 435 -3.49 -2.45 25.96
N LEU A 436 -3.05 -3.69 25.72
CA LEU A 436 -2.59 -4.11 24.38
C LEU A 436 -3.68 -3.95 23.33
N ILE A 437 -4.91 -4.36 23.66
CA ILE A 437 -6.07 -4.27 22.77
C ILE A 437 -6.49 -2.86 22.54
N THR A 438 -6.63 -2.09 23.60
CA THR A 438 -7.03 -0.69 23.50
C THR A 438 -6.05 0.10 22.63
N ASN A 439 -4.76 -0.19 22.74
CA ASN A 439 -3.74 0.38 21.88
C ASN A 439 -3.87 -0.13 20.44
N LEU A 440 -4.09 -1.44 20.24
CA LEU A 440 -4.30 -2.01 18.91
C LEU A 440 -5.55 -1.43 18.22
N LEU A 441 -6.67 -1.33 18.95
CA LEU A 441 -7.91 -0.75 18.43
C LEU A 441 -7.78 0.74 18.18
N LYS A 442 -7.04 1.49 18.99
CA LYS A 442 -6.70 2.88 18.74
C LYS A 442 -5.86 3.01 17.48
N GLU A 443 -4.85 2.19 17.28
CA GLU A 443 -4.05 2.13 16.06
C GLU A 443 -4.90 1.78 14.83
N ILE A 444 -5.78 0.78 14.94
CA ILE A 444 -6.72 0.43 13.87
C ILE A 444 -7.73 1.55 13.63
N SER A 445 -8.21 2.23 14.66
CA SER A 445 -9.11 3.38 14.54
C SER A 445 -8.43 4.58 13.88
N VAL A 446 -7.18 4.86 14.25
CA VAL A 446 -6.33 5.85 13.58
C VAL A 446 -6.10 5.44 12.13
N ILE A 447 -5.82 4.17 11.86
CA ILE A 447 -5.69 3.61 10.51
C ILE A 447 -7.01 3.69 9.75
N LYS A 448 -8.18 3.54 10.40
CA LYS A 448 -9.49 3.79 9.77
C LYS A 448 -9.58 5.22 9.24
N CYS A 449 -9.16 6.21 10.00
CA CYS A 449 -9.01 7.58 9.51
C CYS A 449 -8.00 7.67 8.35
N TRP A 450 -6.94 6.85 8.36
CA TRP A 450 -5.91 6.83 7.34
C TRP A 450 -6.33 6.05 6.09
N ILE A 451 -6.98 4.90 6.24
CA ILE A 451 -7.53 4.10 5.13
C ILE A 451 -8.68 4.86 4.43
N LEU A 452 -9.45 5.62 5.17
CA LEU A 452 -10.47 6.52 4.62
C LEU A 452 -9.86 7.76 3.93
N MET A 453 -8.58 8.00 4.13
CA MET A 453 -7.77 8.98 3.41
C MET A 453 -7.10 8.39 2.14
N PHE A 454 -7.23 7.07 1.90
CA PHE A 454 -6.76 6.42 0.67
C PHE A 454 -7.68 6.65 -0.52
#